data_69532f8a31d684a6a6c82a3aedaf28e0
#
_entry.id   69532f8a31d684a6a6c82a3aedaf28e0
#
_cell.length_a   1.000
_cell.length_b   1.000
_cell.length_c   1.000
_cell.angle_alpha   90.00
_cell.angle_beta   90.00
_cell.angle_gamma   90.00
#
_symmetry.space_group_name_H-M   'P 1'
#
loop_
_entity.id
_entity.type
_entity.pdbx_description
1 polymer ?
#
loop_
_entity_poly.entity_id
_entity_poly.type
_entity_poly.pdbx_seq_one_letter_code
_entity_poly.pdbx_strand_id
1 'polypeptide(L)'
;MNPDRLLRRFMRYVQCDSESGHEQAFCRLLEEEGAKLGIQFWRDPVGEQAGSDGWNLGASIPGTGTPVLFSCHMDTVAPGRGVQPVVEGGVVRSSGDTVLGADDKSGIAAVMEALESLLESGKPHRPVELLF
;
A
#
# COMPACT_ATOMS: atom_id res chain seq x y z
N MET A 1 3.38 3.68 16.14
CA MET A 1 2.35 2.99 15.32
C MET A 1 0.97 3.17 15.96
N ASN A 2 -0.02 3.52 15.15
CA ASN A 2 -1.41 3.72 15.58
C ASN A 2 -2.27 2.57 15.03
N PRO A 3 -2.73 1.62 15.89
CA PRO A 3 -3.47 0.44 15.43
C PRO A 3 -4.78 0.78 14.71
N ASP A 4 -5.50 1.81 15.17
CA ASP A 4 -6.76 2.21 14.56
C ASP A 4 -6.54 2.83 13.17
N ARG A 5 -5.45 3.58 12.99
CA ARG A 5 -5.06 4.13 11.69
C ARG A 5 -4.63 3.02 10.74
N LEU A 6 -3.84 2.05 11.22
CA LEU A 6 -3.46 0.87 10.44
C LEU A 6 -4.69 0.10 9.95
N LEU A 7 -5.63 -0.18 10.85
CA LEU A 7 -6.86 -0.90 10.48
C LEU A 7 -7.67 -0.13 9.42
N ARG A 8 -7.90 1.18 9.63
CA ARG A 8 -8.63 2.02 8.66
C ARG A 8 -7.93 2.07 7.31
N ARG A 9 -6.59 2.17 7.30
CA ARG A 9 -5.77 2.15 6.07
C ARG A 9 -5.93 0.81 5.34
N PHE A 10 -5.76 -0.28 6.03
CA PHE A 10 -5.92 -1.63 5.47
C PHE A 10 -7.33 -1.84 4.89
N MET A 11 -8.38 -1.50 5.65
CA MET A 11 -9.77 -1.59 5.19
C MET A 11 -9.99 -0.77 3.91
N ARG A 12 -9.44 0.45 3.83
CA ARG A 12 -9.51 1.29 2.63
C ARG A 12 -8.76 0.67 1.44
N TYR A 13 -7.60 0.06 1.70
CA TYR A 13 -6.78 -0.55 0.64
C TYR A 13 -7.46 -1.76 0.03
N VAL A 14 -8.03 -2.65 0.84
CA VAL A 14 -8.71 -3.84 0.31
C VAL A 14 -10.00 -3.49 -0.45
N GLN A 15 -10.62 -2.35 -0.16
CA GLN A 15 -11.78 -1.85 -0.90
C GLN A 15 -11.43 -1.22 -2.26
N CYS A 16 -10.18 -0.88 -2.49
CA CYS A 16 -9.72 -0.38 -3.77
C CYS A 16 -9.39 -1.56 -4.68
N ASP A 17 -10.11 -1.70 -5.78
CA ASP A 17 -9.88 -2.78 -6.73
C ASP A 17 -8.48 -2.69 -7.34
N SER A 18 -7.79 -3.83 -7.41
CA SER A 18 -6.46 -3.96 -8.04
C SER A 18 -6.17 -5.41 -8.45
N GLU A 19 -7.12 -6.08 -9.10
CA GLU A 19 -6.81 -7.38 -9.70
C GLU A 19 -5.67 -7.25 -10.70
N SER A 20 -4.82 -8.29 -10.80
CA SER A 20 -3.65 -8.30 -11.69
C SER A 20 -3.99 -7.79 -13.09
N GLY A 21 -3.26 -6.77 -13.56
CA GLY A 21 -3.52 -6.05 -14.81
C GLY A 21 -4.44 -4.82 -14.67
N HIS A 22 -4.99 -4.55 -13.49
CA HIS A 22 -5.95 -3.46 -13.23
C HIS A 22 -5.60 -2.68 -11.96
N GLU A 23 -4.31 -2.33 -11.78
CA GLU A 23 -3.79 -1.74 -10.55
C GLU A 23 -3.86 -0.20 -10.54
N GLN A 24 -4.24 0.45 -11.63
CA GLN A 24 -4.17 1.91 -11.77
C GLN A 24 -4.87 2.67 -10.62
N ALA A 25 -6.04 2.21 -10.19
CA ALA A 25 -6.80 2.88 -9.13
C ALA A 25 -6.03 2.84 -7.80
N PHE A 26 -5.39 1.70 -7.50
CA PHE A 26 -4.62 1.53 -6.27
C PHE A 26 -3.29 2.30 -6.33
N CYS A 27 -2.62 2.34 -7.49
CA CYS A 27 -1.44 3.21 -7.70
C CYS A 27 -1.77 4.66 -7.34
N ARG A 28 -2.87 5.21 -7.89
CA ARG A 28 -3.29 6.59 -7.62
C ARG A 28 -3.63 6.84 -6.15
N LEU A 29 -4.28 5.88 -5.51
CA LEU A 29 -4.60 5.95 -4.09
C LEU A 29 -3.33 6.08 -3.23
N LEU A 30 -2.29 5.30 -3.55
CA LEU A 30 -1.01 5.34 -2.84
C LEU A 30 -0.25 6.64 -3.09
N GLU A 31 -0.27 7.16 -4.32
CA GLU A 31 0.31 8.47 -4.65
C GLU A 31 -0.35 9.61 -3.86
N GLU A 32 -1.68 9.62 -3.82
CA GLU A 32 -2.44 10.63 -3.06
C GLU A 32 -2.15 10.54 -1.56
N GLU A 33 -2.02 9.34 -1.03
CA GLU A 33 -1.69 9.14 0.38
C GLU A 33 -0.25 9.53 0.68
N GLY A 34 0.69 9.14 -0.17
CA GLY A 34 2.09 9.56 -0.07
C GLY A 34 2.23 11.08 -0.08
N ALA A 35 1.54 11.76 -0.99
CA ALA A 35 1.57 13.21 -1.06
C ALA A 35 1.10 13.90 0.24
N LYS A 36 0.11 13.34 0.93
CA LYS A 36 -0.34 13.84 2.25
C LYS A 36 0.72 13.67 3.34
N LEU A 37 1.58 12.67 3.20
CA LEU A 37 2.70 12.42 4.11
C LEU A 37 4.00 13.13 3.70
N GLY A 38 3.98 13.89 2.61
CA GLY A 38 5.18 14.51 2.05
C GLY A 38 6.09 13.53 1.31
N ILE A 39 5.61 12.33 1.00
CA ILE A 39 6.33 11.31 0.24
C ILE A 39 6.00 11.50 -1.25
N GLN A 40 7.03 11.71 -2.06
CA GLN A 40 6.86 11.81 -3.51
C GLN A 40 7.20 10.48 -4.16
N PHE A 41 6.19 9.84 -4.74
CA PHE A 41 6.41 8.66 -5.57
C PHE A 41 6.83 9.05 -6.99
N TRP A 42 7.80 8.33 -7.53
CA TRP A 42 8.08 8.29 -8.96
C TRP A 42 7.42 7.06 -9.57
N ARG A 43 7.08 7.13 -10.84
CA ARG A 43 6.45 6.04 -11.59
C ARG A 43 7.46 5.34 -12.48
N ASP A 44 7.42 4.02 -12.48
CA ASP A 44 8.07 3.21 -13.50
C ASP A 44 6.98 2.64 -14.44
N PRO A 45 6.88 3.11 -15.69
CA PRO A 45 5.78 2.82 -16.58
C PRO A 45 5.91 1.47 -17.30
N VAL A 46 6.27 0.42 -16.59
CA VAL A 46 6.38 -0.94 -17.16
C VAL A 46 5.03 -1.65 -17.31
N GLY A 47 3.96 -1.08 -16.77
CA GLY A 47 2.63 -1.70 -16.76
C GLY A 47 2.16 -2.11 -18.15
N GLU A 48 2.28 -1.24 -19.16
CA GLU A 48 1.88 -1.53 -20.54
C GLU A 48 2.60 -2.77 -21.10
N GLN A 49 3.90 -2.94 -20.80
CA GLN A 49 4.68 -4.11 -21.21
C GLN A 49 4.28 -5.37 -20.46
N ALA A 50 3.80 -5.22 -19.22
CA ALA A 50 3.33 -6.31 -18.36
C ALA A 50 1.85 -6.64 -18.55
N GLY A 51 1.13 -5.89 -19.42
CA GLY A 51 -0.32 -6.06 -19.61
C GLY A 51 -1.16 -5.47 -18.48
N SER A 52 -0.64 -4.46 -17.77
CA SER A 52 -1.30 -3.75 -16.69
C SER A 52 -1.63 -2.31 -17.09
N ASP A 53 -2.73 -1.79 -16.55
CA ASP A 53 -3.08 -0.37 -16.62
C ASP A 53 -2.38 0.48 -15.54
N GLY A 54 -1.67 -0.17 -14.62
CA GLY A 54 -0.92 0.44 -13.52
C GLY A 54 0.55 0.73 -13.86
N TRP A 55 1.32 1.05 -12.83
CA TRP A 55 2.76 1.32 -12.89
C TRP A 55 3.40 0.96 -11.55
N ASN A 56 4.70 0.67 -11.53
CA ASN A 56 5.41 0.54 -10.28
C ASN A 56 5.59 1.92 -9.63
N LEU A 57 5.53 1.96 -8.30
CA LEU A 57 5.75 3.16 -7.50
C LEU A 57 7.04 3.02 -6.70
N GLY A 58 7.96 3.96 -6.90
CA GLY A 58 9.15 4.04 -6.07
C GLY A 58 9.22 5.35 -5.31
N ALA A 59 9.78 5.33 -4.11
CA ALA A 59 10.02 6.55 -3.33
C ALA A 59 11.27 6.41 -2.46
N SER A 60 11.93 7.54 -2.18
CA SER A 60 13.07 7.62 -1.28
C SER A 60 12.78 8.62 -0.18
N ILE A 61 12.86 8.18 1.06
CA ILE A 61 12.72 9.00 2.27
C ILE A 61 14.11 9.21 2.86
N PRO A 62 14.62 10.46 2.91
CA PRO A 62 15.95 10.75 3.40
C PRO A 62 16.14 10.36 4.87
N GLY A 63 17.36 9.93 5.22
CA GLY A 63 17.73 9.57 6.57
C GLY A 63 19.24 9.46 6.72
N THR A 64 19.74 8.82 7.77
CA THR A 64 21.18 8.68 8.03
C THR A 64 21.58 7.21 8.13
N GLY A 65 22.66 6.83 7.44
CA GLY A 65 23.19 5.46 7.43
C GLY A 65 22.76 4.65 6.22
N THR A 66 22.81 3.32 6.32
CA THR A 66 22.48 2.42 5.23
C THR A 66 20.96 2.38 4.97
N PRO A 67 20.48 2.51 3.73
CA PRO A 67 19.05 2.45 3.41
C PRO A 67 18.40 1.11 3.78
N VAL A 68 17.09 1.16 4.02
CA VAL A 68 16.23 -0.02 4.14
C VAL A 68 15.22 0.04 3.00
N LEU A 69 15.15 -1.03 2.21
CA LEU A 69 14.15 -1.18 1.16
C LEU A 69 12.95 -1.98 1.69
N PHE A 70 11.75 -1.45 1.46
CA PHE A 70 10.50 -2.19 1.57
C PHE A 70 9.92 -2.38 0.17
N SER A 71 9.60 -3.63 -0.16
CA SER A 71 8.98 -3.96 -1.43
C SER A 71 7.73 -4.80 -1.17
N CYS A 72 6.62 -4.41 -1.81
CA CYS A 72 5.33 -5.09 -1.74
C CYS A 72 4.68 -5.05 -3.12
N HIS A 73 3.80 -6.01 -3.44
CA HIS A 73 3.04 -5.96 -4.67
C HIS A 73 1.65 -5.33 -4.45
N MET A 74 1.14 -4.66 -5.49
CA MET A 74 -0.13 -3.93 -5.43
C MET A 74 -1.31 -4.75 -5.94
N ASP A 75 -1.06 -5.73 -6.78
CA ASP A 75 -2.10 -6.55 -7.38
C ASP A 75 -2.67 -7.59 -6.41
N THR A 76 -3.87 -8.02 -6.71
CA THR A 76 -4.55 -9.11 -6.02
C THR A 76 -5.09 -10.12 -7.02
N VAL A 77 -5.26 -11.36 -6.55
CA VAL A 77 -5.89 -12.41 -7.36
C VAL A 77 -7.40 -12.20 -7.49
N ALA A 78 -7.99 -12.75 -8.54
CA ALA A 78 -9.44 -12.80 -8.73
C ALA A 78 -10.07 -13.94 -7.88
N PRO A 79 -11.33 -13.78 -7.43
CA PRO A 79 -12.21 -12.61 -7.52
C PRO A 79 -11.89 -11.58 -6.44
N GLY A 80 -11.45 -10.39 -6.82
CA GLY A 80 -10.96 -9.34 -5.90
C GLY A 80 -11.59 -7.96 -6.12
N ARG A 81 -12.74 -7.89 -6.81
CA ARG A 81 -13.44 -6.61 -7.07
C ARG A 81 -14.63 -6.41 -6.15
N GLY A 82 -14.82 -5.17 -5.71
CA GLY A 82 -15.93 -4.82 -4.84
C GLY A 82 -15.85 -5.45 -3.46
N VAL A 83 -14.65 -5.64 -2.94
CA VAL A 83 -14.41 -6.24 -1.62
C VAL A 83 -15.12 -5.44 -0.54
N GLN A 84 -15.88 -6.15 0.30
CA GLN A 84 -16.58 -5.58 1.45
C GLN A 84 -15.95 -6.12 2.74
N PRO A 85 -14.94 -5.43 3.28
CA PRO A 85 -14.26 -5.92 4.47
C PRO A 85 -15.09 -5.74 5.72
N VAL A 86 -15.11 -6.74 6.59
CA VAL A 86 -15.75 -6.72 7.92
C VAL A 86 -14.75 -7.15 8.98
N VAL A 87 -14.94 -6.65 10.20
CA VAL A 87 -14.13 -7.05 11.36
C VAL A 87 -15.02 -7.91 12.27
N GLU A 88 -14.64 -9.17 12.43
CA GLU A 88 -15.36 -10.12 13.28
C GLU A 88 -14.36 -10.87 14.17
N GLY A 89 -14.58 -10.80 15.49
CA GLY A 89 -13.72 -11.48 16.46
C GLY A 89 -12.25 -11.09 16.40
N GLY A 90 -11.93 -9.82 15.99
CA GLY A 90 -10.56 -9.35 15.81
C GLY A 90 -9.90 -9.76 14.50
N VAL A 91 -10.65 -10.37 13.59
CA VAL A 91 -10.17 -10.80 12.25
C VAL A 91 -10.87 -9.98 11.19
N VAL A 92 -10.11 -9.49 10.20
CA VAL A 92 -10.68 -8.85 8.99
C VAL A 92 -10.95 -9.93 7.95
N ARG A 93 -12.15 -9.90 7.36
CA ARG A 93 -12.61 -10.84 6.32
C ARG A 93 -13.32 -10.09 5.20
N SER A 94 -13.40 -10.71 4.03
CA SER A 94 -14.40 -10.31 3.04
C SER A 94 -15.77 -10.88 3.46
N SER A 95 -16.83 -10.07 3.39
CA SER A 95 -18.20 -10.51 3.70
C SER A 95 -18.93 -11.12 2.49
N GLY A 96 -18.33 -11.06 1.30
CA GLY A 96 -18.89 -11.60 0.05
C GLY A 96 -18.09 -12.78 -0.50
N ASP A 97 -18.26 -13.02 -1.79
CA ASP A 97 -17.63 -14.12 -2.53
C ASP A 97 -16.23 -13.76 -3.05
N THR A 98 -15.67 -12.62 -2.62
CA THR A 98 -14.34 -12.18 -3.03
C THR A 98 -13.27 -12.65 -2.06
N VAL A 99 -12.02 -12.74 -2.53
CA VAL A 99 -10.86 -12.73 -1.64
C VAL A 99 -10.79 -11.38 -0.92
N LEU A 100 -10.14 -11.35 0.24
CA LEU A 100 -9.92 -10.08 0.96
C LEU A 100 -8.86 -9.21 0.28
N GLY A 101 -7.91 -9.81 -0.42
CA GLY A 101 -6.77 -9.10 -1.00
C GLY A 101 -5.74 -8.64 0.05
N ALA A 102 -5.62 -9.38 1.15
CA ALA A 102 -4.67 -9.04 2.21
C ALA A 102 -3.21 -9.18 1.78
N ASP A 103 -2.95 -10.10 0.87
CA ASP A 103 -1.66 -10.31 0.20
C ASP A 103 -1.62 -9.46 -1.10
N ASP A 104 -0.82 -8.35 -1.21
CA ASP A 104 0.05 -7.86 -0.12
C ASP A 104 -0.35 -6.45 0.37
N LYS A 105 -1.64 -6.10 0.29
CA LYS A 105 -2.16 -4.82 0.80
C LYS A 105 -1.95 -4.65 2.30
N SER A 106 -1.83 -5.74 3.05
CA SER A 106 -1.50 -5.68 4.48
C SER A 106 -0.06 -5.24 4.70
N GLY A 107 0.86 -5.71 3.87
CA GLY A 107 2.26 -5.26 3.87
C GLY A 107 2.37 -3.77 3.55
N ILE A 108 1.71 -3.33 2.46
CA ILE A 108 1.70 -1.91 2.09
C ILE A 108 1.10 -1.06 3.23
N ALA A 109 -0.01 -1.48 3.83
CA ALA A 109 -0.64 -0.75 4.94
C ALA A 109 0.28 -0.65 6.15
N ALA A 110 0.99 -1.72 6.48
CA ALA A 110 1.95 -1.74 7.59
C ALA A 110 3.14 -0.82 7.33
N VAL A 111 3.70 -0.83 6.12
CA VAL A 111 4.81 0.05 5.71
C VAL A 111 4.40 1.51 5.78
N MET A 112 3.24 1.87 5.19
CA MET A 112 2.76 3.24 5.16
C MET A 112 2.42 3.76 6.57
N GLU A 113 1.86 2.91 7.45
CA GLU A 113 1.61 3.28 8.85
C GLU A 113 2.91 3.45 9.63
N ALA A 114 3.89 2.58 9.40
CA ALA A 114 5.20 2.70 10.05
C ALA A 114 5.90 4.00 9.66
N LEU A 115 5.85 4.37 8.37
CA LEU A 115 6.42 5.60 7.84
C LEU A 115 5.72 6.83 8.41
N GLU A 116 4.39 6.86 8.41
CA GLU A 116 3.64 7.98 8.98
C GLU A 116 4.00 8.16 10.47
N SER A 117 4.00 7.07 11.25
CA SER A 117 4.39 7.11 12.66
C SER A 117 5.85 7.55 12.86
N LEU A 118 6.74 7.16 11.95
CA LEU A 118 8.15 7.55 11.98
C LEU A 118 8.31 9.05 11.72
N LEU A 119 7.68 9.56 10.67
CA LEU A 119 7.71 10.97 10.29
C LEU A 119 7.07 11.86 11.37
N GLU A 120 5.92 11.44 11.92
CA GLU A 120 5.28 12.13 13.05
C GLU A 120 6.20 12.21 14.30
N SER A 121 7.04 11.21 14.52
CA SER A 121 7.91 11.15 15.68
C SER A 121 9.05 12.19 15.64
N GLY A 122 9.43 12.65 14.43
CA GLY A 122 10.58 13.50 14.20
C GLY A 122 11.93 12.90 14.61
N LYS A 123 12.00 11.60 14.90
CA LYS A 123 13.22 10.93 15.33
C LYS A 123 14.17 10.68 14.16
N PRO A 124 15.50 10.74 14.39
CA PRO A 124 16.47 10.29 13.40
C PRO A 124 16.18 8.85 12.96
N HIS A 125 16.30 8.59 11.67
CA HIS A 125 16.06 7.28 11.10
C HIS A 125 17.00 7.00 9.92
N ARG A 126 17.05 5.76 9.52
CA ARG A 126 17.76 5.34 8.31
C ARG A 126 16.99 5.82 7.06
N PRO A 127 17.68 6.04 5.93
CA PRO A 127 16.96 6.26 4.68
C PRO A 127 16.03 5.07 4.40
N VAL A 128 14.85 5.35 3.87
CA VAL A 128 13.88 4.31 3.50
C VAL A 128 13.61 4.42 2.01
N GLU A 129 13.72 3.29 1.34
CA GLU A 129 13.36 3.12 -0.06
C GLU A 129 12.06 2.32 -0.14
N LEU A 130 11.15 2.73 -1.01
CA LEU A 130 9.91 2.02 -1.29
C LEU A 130 9.89 1.54 -2.72
N LEU A 131 9.37 0.34 -2.94
CA LEU A 131 9.04 -0.21 -4.25
C LEU A 131 7.72 -0.98 -4.17
N PHE A 132 6.71 -0.45 -4.76
CA PHE A 132 5.37 -1.05 -4.87
C PHE A 132 5.01 -1.32 -6.31
#